data_583f7d738b3be064c4249c472a71d277
#
_entry.id   583f7d738b3be064c4249c472a71d277
#
_cell.length_a   1.000
_cell.length_b   1.000
_cell.length_c   1.000
_cell.angle_alpha   90.00
_cell.angle_beta   90.00
_cell.angle_gamma   90.00
#
_symmetry.space_group_name_H-M   'P 1'
#
loop_
_entity.id
_entity.type
_entity.pdbx_description
1 polymer ?
#
loop_
_entity_poly.entity_id
_entity_poly.type
_entity_poly.pdbx_seq_one_letter_code
_entity_poly.pdbx_strand_id
1 'polypeptide(L)'
;MTLTLPEPVIDALEAVDTDLARAIVRLAQSEMAKQPHPPAELAQFGARAVIVVNPTRTLERRTGVTLIPLPDGRALISFARSITPAHIELMLADALEDPELDGSDRAVFTAIEDILRSGRTTRGVSVEQRSIVVLETDRRAAAPARTLANGAAKPRRSASLPARIVNG
;
A
#
# COMPACT_ATOMS: atom_id res chain seq x y z
N MET A 1 27.93 -0.35 -9.42
CA MET A 1 27.37 0.04 -10.74
C MET A 1 27.26 1.56 -10.74
N THR A 2 27.90 2.26 -11.66
CA THR A 2 27.84 3.73 -11.76
C THR A 2 26.91 4.06 -12.92
N LEU A 3 25.90 4.90 -12.68
CA LEU A 3 24.98 5.36 -13.71
C LEU A 3 25.34 6.81 -14.08
N THR A 4 25.60 7.05 -15.37
CA THR A 4 25.85 8.40 -15.89
C THR A 4 24.57 8.87 -16.56
N LEU A 5 24.00 9.98 -16.07
CA LEU A 5 22.78 10.59 -16.61
C LEU A 5 23.13 11.87 -17.38
N PRO A 6 22.44 12.17 -18.50
CA PRO A 6 22.54 13.47 -19.18
C PRO A 6 22.03 14.60 -18.27
N GLU A 7 22.62 15.80 -18.40
CA GLU A 7 22.28 16.99 -17.60
C GLU A 7 20.78 17.32 -17.60
N PRO A 8 20.06 17.31 -18.74
CA PRO A 8 18.60 17.56 -18.73
C PRO A 8 17.79 16.55 -17.93
N VAL A 9 18.31 15.31 -17.79
CA VAL A 9 17.65 14.27 -16.98
C VAL A 9 17.90 14.51 -15.50
N ILE A 10 19.09 15.01 -15.14
CA ILE A 10 19.43 15.40 -13.76
C ILE A 10 18.51 16.54 -13.32
N ASP A 11 18.38 17.60 -14.12
CA ASP A 11 17.51 18.75 -13.84
C ASP A 11 16.04 18.32 -13.66
N ALA A 12 15.57 17.41 -14.52
CA ALA A 12 14.21 16.87 -14.41
C ALA A 12 14.01 16.04 -13.15
N LEU A 13 15.02 15.29 -12.72
CA LEU A 13 14.99 14.51 -11.48
C LEU A 13 15.00 15.41 -10.25
N GLU A 14 15.84 16.45 -10.23
CA GLU A 14 15.92 17.42 -9.14
C GLU A 14 14.62 18.21 -8.95
N ALA A 15 13.87 18.42 -10.03
CA ALA A 15 12.52 18.99 -9.94
C ALA A 15 11.51 18.08 -9.24
N VAL A 16 11.76 16.77 -9.18
CA VAL A 16 10.89 15.79 -8.50
C VAL A 16 11.28 15.62 -7.03
N ASP A 17 12.58 15.52 -6.75
CA ASP A 17 13.13 15.41 -5.39
C ASP A 17 14.59 15.87 -5.39
N THR A 18 15.03 16.56 -4.36
CA THR A 18 16.42 17.00 -4.17
C THR A 18 17.40 15.82 -4.03
N ASP A 19 16.91 14.65 -3.68
CA ASP A 19 17.67 13.40 -3.66
C ASP A 19 17.39 12.63 -4.97
N LEU A 20 18.36 12.55 -5.85
CA LEU A 20 18.27 11.88 -7.15
C LEU A 20 17.85 10.40 -7.03
N ALA A 21 18.29 9.69 -6.00
CA ALA A 21 17.90 8.30 -5.79
C ALA A 21 16.40 8.20 -5.47
N ARG A 22 15.88 9.11 -4.64
CA ARG A 22 14.43 9.19 -4.35
C ARG A 22 13.63 9.64 -5.56
N ALA A 23 14.15 10.60 -6.33
CA ALA A 23 13.51 11.04 -7.56
C ALA A 23 13.34 9.88 -8.55
N ILE A 24 14.37 9.08 -8.76
CA ILE A 24 14.33 7.88 -9.62
C ILE A 24 13.30 6.87 -9.11
N VAL A 25 13.30 6.58 -7.80
CA VAL A 25 12.34 5.64 -7.21
C VAL A 25 10.91 6.16 -7.39
N ARG A 26 10.64 7.44 -7.13
CA ARG A 26 9.31 8.05 -7.31
C ARG A 26 8.84 8.00 -8.76
N LEU A 27 9.71 8.31 -9.72
CA LEU A 27 9.38 8.24 -11.13
C LEU A 27 9.13 6.79 -11.58
N ALA A 28 9.97 5.85 -11.15
CA ALA A 28 9.77 4.43 -11.44
C ALA A 28 8.42 3.94 -10.87
N GLN A 29 8.10 4.28 -9.62
CA GLN A 29 6.81 3.96 -9.01
C GLN A 29 5.64 4.60 -9.76
N SER A 30 5.78 5.86 -10.19
CA SER A 30 4.77 6.56 -10.97
C SER A 30 4.55 5.91 -12.35
N GLU A 31 5.60 5.47 -13.01
CA GLU A 31 5.49 4.76 -14.30
C GLU A 31 4.92 3.35 -14.12
N MET A 32 5.30 2.65 -13.07
CA MET A 32 4.71 1.35 -12.72
C MET A 32 3.21 1.47 -12.44
N ALA A 33 2.79 2.53 -11.74
CA ALA A 33 1.37 2.81 -11.47
C ALA A 33 0.56 3.19 -12.74
N LYS A 34 1.23 3.63 -13.81
CA LYS A 34 0.58 3.90 -15.11
C LYS A 34 0.41 2.65 -15.97
N GLN A 35 1.12 1.57 -15.68
CA GLN A 35 0.93 0.32 -16.41
C GLN A 35 -0.44 -0.26 -16.05
N PRO A 36 -1.17 -0.79 -17.04
CA PRO A 36 -2.45 -1.44 -16.76
C PRO A 36 -2.18 -2.66 -15.86
N HIS A 37 -2.62 -2.56 -14.61
CA HIS A 37 -2.59 -3.69 -13.69
C HIS A 37 -3.59 -4.76 -14.13
N PRO A 38 -3.28 -6.04 -13.90
CA PRO A 38 -4.28 -7.09 -14.11
C PRO A 38 -5.51 -6.83 -13.21
N PRO A 39 -6.71 -7.27 -13.61
CA PRO A 39 -7.94 -7.06 -12.86
C PRO A 39 -7.87 -7.50 -11.39
N ALA A 40 -7.16 -8.60 -11.14
CA ALA A 40 -6.74 -9.08 -9.82
C ALA A 40 -5.41 -9.80 -9.92
N GLU A 41 -4.61 -9.75 -8.87
CA GLU A 41 -3.32 -10.44 -8.79
C GLU A 41 -2.95 -10.81 -7.35
N LEU A 42 -1.96 -11.70 -7.20
CA LEU A 42 -1.35 -12.03 -5.92
C LEU A 42 -0.11 -11.16 -5.68
N ALA A 43 -0.22 -10.19 -4.78
CA ALA A 43 0.92 -9.40 -4.33
C ALA A 43 1.70 -10.18 -3.27
N GLN A 44 3.00 -10.39 -3.51
CA GLN A 44 3.88 -11.19 -2.65
C GLN A 44 4.38 -10.40 -1.43
N PHE A 45 4.37 -11.04 -0.26
CA PHE A 45 4.93 -10.54 0.99
C PHE A 45 5.77 -11.64 1.65
N GLY A 46 7.01 -11.79 1.26
CA GLY A 46 7.86 -12.89 1.69
C GLY A 46 7.29 -14.23 1.22
N ALA A 47 6.99 -15.14 2.16
CA ALA A 47 6.40 -16.46 1.88
C ALA A 47 4.87 -16.43 1.76
N ARG A 48 4.25 -15.25 1.81
CA ARG A 48 2.79 -15.06 1.74
C ARG A 48 2.43 -14.18 0.56
N ALA A 49 1.17 -14.27 0.13
CA ALA A 49 0.61 -13.35 -0.85
C ALA A 49 -0.78 -12.91 -0.41
N VAL A 50 -1.20 -11.75 -0.87
CA VAL A 50 -2.55 -11.22 -0.68
C VAL A 50 -3.19 -10.93 -2.04
N ILE A 51 -4.50 -11.01 -2.12
CA ILE A 51 -5.24 -10.68 -3.34
C ILE A 51 -5.41 -9.16 -3.40
N VAL A 52 -4.89 -8.57 -4.47
CA VAL A 52 -5.02 -7.15 -4.80
C VAL A 52 -5.86 -7.05 -6.07
N VAL A 53 -6.80 -6.12 -6.11
CA VAL A 53 -7.77 -5.99 -7.21
C VAL A 53 -7.89 -4.55 -7.68
N ASN A 54 -8.36 -4.38 -8.90
CA ASN A 54 -8.90 -3.11 -9.34
C ASN A 54 -10.25 -2.90 -8.62
N PRO A 55 -10.43 -1.80 -7.85
CA PRO A 55 -11.61 -1.62 -7.03
C PRO A 55 -12.86 -1.37 -7.88
N THR A 56 -13.92 -2.14 -7.64
CA THR A 56 -15.23 -1.93 -8.23
C THR A 56 -16.32 -1.94 -7.16
N ARG A 57 -17.31 -1.04 -7.28
CA ARG A 57 -18.47 -1.03 -6.37
C ARG A 57 -19.37 -2.26 -6.55
N THR A 58 -19.33 -2.86 -7.73
CA THR A 58 -20.10 -4.08 -8.03
C THR A 58 -19.56 -5.25 -7.22
N LEU A 59 -18.22 -5.37 -7.07
CA LEU A 59 -17.60 -6.39 -6.23
C LEU A 59 -18.08 -6.28 -4.79
N GLU A 60 -18.03 -5.09 -4.18
CA GLU A 60 -18.52 -4.88 -2.81
C GLU A 60 -20.00 -5.24 -2.65
N ARG A 61 -20.84 -4.79 -3.58
CA ARG A 61 -22.30 -5.04 -3.52
C ARG A 61 -22.68 -6.51 -3.69
N ARG A 62 -22.00 -7.22 -4.60
CA ARG A 62 -22.36 -8.60 -4.94
C ARG A 62 -21.79 -9.62 -3.95
N THR A 63 -20.63 -9.32 -3.36
CA THR A 63 -19.93 -10.28 -2.49
C THR A 63 -19.86 -9.87 -1.02
N GLY A 64 -20.26 -8.63 -0.68
CA GLY A 64 -20.17 -8.12 0.68
C GLY A 64 -18.74 -7.93 1.18
N VAL A 65 -17.73 -7.96 0.28
CA VAL A 65 -16.36 -7.62 0.64
C VAL A 65 -16.22 -6.12 0.84
N THR A 66 -15.23 -5.72 1.62
CA THR A 66 -14.80 -4.33 1.76
C THR A 66 -13.47 -4.17 1.06
N LEU A 67 -13.34 -3.14 0.26
CA LEU A 67 -12.11 -2.83 -0.48
C LEU A 67 -11.28 -1.81 0.30
N ILE A 68 -10.07 -2.21 0.71
CA ILE A 68 -9.11 -1.34 1.41
C ILE A 68 -8.19 -0.71 0.35
N PRO A 69 -8.29 0.61 0.11
CA PRO A 69 -7.56 1.26 -0.97
C PRO A 69 -6.05 1.25 -0.74
N LEU A 70 -5.29 1.04 -1.81
CA LEU A 70 -3.84 1.14 -1.86
C LEU A 70 -3.41 2.45 -2.54
N PRO A 71 -2.17 2.92 -2.29
CA PRO A 71 -1.66 4.17 -2.87
C PRO A 71 -1.59 4.19 -4.40
N ASP A 72 -1.51 3.02 -5.03
CA ASP A 72 -1.42 2.83 -6.48
C ASP A 72 -2.80 2.76 -7.18
N GLY A 73 -3.88 2.99 -6.44
CA GLY A 73 -5.25 2.97 -6.96
C GLY A 73 -5.92 1.60 -6.95
N ARG A 74 -5.20 0.55 -6.58
CA ARG A 74 -5.75 -0.79 -6.34
C ARG A 74 -6.34 -0.92 -4.94
N ALA A 75 -6.86 -2.09 -4.60
CA ALA A 75 -7.39 -2.36 -3.27
C ALA A 75 -7.08 -3.80 -2.80
N LEU A 76 -6.95 -3.96 -1.49
CA LEU A 76 -6.98 -5.27 -0.84
C LEU A 76 -8.43 -5.70 -0.62
N ILE A 77 -8.70 -6.98 -0.77
CA ILE A 77 -10.01 -7.57 -0.42
C ILE A 77 -10.01 -7.87 1.08
N SER A 78 -11.00 -7.32 1.78
CA SER A 78 -11.31 -7.63 3.16
C SER A 78 -12.74 -8.15 3.27
N PHE A 79 -12.99 -9.10 4.16
CA PHE A 79 -14.34 -9.64 4.39
C PHE A 79 -14.54 -10.06 5.85
N ALA A 80 -15.79 -10.11 6.28
CA ALA A 80 -16.13 -10.46 7.65
C ALA A 80 -15.68 -11.90 7.98
N ARG A 81 -15.34 -12.14 9.24
CA ARG A 81 -14.88 -13.49 9.70
C ARG A 81 -15.88 -14.61 9.45
N SER A 82 -17.17 -14.27 9.32
CA SER A 82 -18.24 -15.22 9.00
C SER A 82 -18.24 -15.66 7.54
N ILE A 83 -17.56 -14.94 6.66
CA ILE A 83 -17.46 -15.24 5.23
C ILE A 83 -16.16 -16.02 5.01
N THR A 84 -16.26 -17.17 4.39
CA THR A 84 -15.08 -17.99 4.05
C THR A 84 -14.63 -17.75 2.60
N PRO A 85 -13.39 -18.08 2.23
CA PRO A 85 -12.96 -18.04 0.83
C PRO A 85 -13.87 -18.83 -0.12
N ALA A 86 -14.35 -20.01 0.30
CA ALA A 86 -15.28 -20.81 -0.48
C ALA A 86 -16.66 -20.11 -0.68
N HIS A 87 -17.11 -19.36 0.31
CA HIS A 87 -18.34 -18.56 0.19
C HIS A 87 -18.15 -17.43 -0.83
N ILE A 88 -16.97 -16.79 -0.84
CA ILE A 88 -16.67 -15.76 -1.84
C ILE A 88 -16.60 -16.38 -3.24
N GLU A 89 -15.96 -17.54 -3.42
CA GLU A 89 -15.97 -18.27 -4.70
C GLU A 89 -17.39 -18.49 -5.22
N LEU A 90 -18.31 -18.91 -4.35
CA LEU A 90 -19.71 -19.14 -4.72
C LEU A 90 -20.39 -17.84 -5.15
N MET A 91 -20.25 -16.75 -4.38
CA MET A 91 -20.83 -15.46 -4.72
C MET A 91 -20.26 -14.87 -6.03
N LEU A 92 -18.97 -15.12 -6.30
CA LEU A 92 -18.35 -14.70 -7.55
C LEU A 92 -18.93 -15.51 -8.72
N ALA A 93 -19.06 -16.83 -8.58
CA ALA A 93 -19.65 -17.70 -9.60
C ALA A 93 -21.09 -17.29 -9.92
N ASP A 94 -21.93 -17.08 -8.89
CA ASP A 94 -23.31 -16.60 -9.06
C ASP A 94 -23.36 -15.25 -9.80
N ALA A 95 -22.44 -14.31 -9.44
CA ALA A 95 -22.39 -13.01 -10.11
C ALA A 95 -21.91 -13.09 -11.57
N LEU A 96 -21.05 -14.05 -11.90
CA LEU A 96 -20.57 -14.28 -13.27
C LEU A 96 -21.64 -14.88 -14.21
N GLU A 97 -22.68 -15.50 -13.65
CA GLU A 97 -23.85 -15.96 -14.42
C GLU A 97 -24.73 -14.81 -14.90
N ASP A 98 -24.63 -13.61 -14.29
CA ASP A 98 -25.38 -12.43 -14.70
C ASP A 98 -24.92 -11.91 -16.06
N PRO A 99 -25.77 -11.97 -17.12
CA PRO A 99 -25.39 -11.51 -18.47
C PRO A 99 -25.19 -9.98 -18.52
N GLU A 100 -25.77 -9.23 -17.59
CA GLU A 100 -25.67 -7.77 -17.52
C GLU A 100 -24.43 -7.28 -16.74
N LEU A 101 -23.62 -8.20 -16.21
CA LEU A 101 -22.37 -7.83 -15.55
C LEU A 101 -21.42 -7.17 -16.56
N ASP A 102 -21.01 -5.94 -16.24
CA ASP A 102 -20.07 -5.18 -17.07
C ASP A 102 -18.76 -5.96 -17.35
N GLY A 103 -18.19 -5.77 -18.55
CA GLY A 103 -16.99 -6.50 -18.97
C GLY A 103 -15.78 -6.28 -18.06
N SER A 104 -15.62 -5.06 -17.50
CA SER A 104 -14.53 -4.76 -16.57
C SER A 104 -14.75 -5.43 -15.21
N ASP A 105 -15.97 -5.43 -14.71
CA ASP A 105 -16.35 -6.12 -13.48
C ASP A 105 -16.19 -7.64 -13.65
N ARG A 106 -16.65 -8.18 -14.78
CA ARG A 106 -16.49 -9.60 -15.13
C ARG A 106 -15.03 -10.03 -15.11
N ALA A 107 -14.12 -9.21 -15.67
CA ALA A 107 -12.70 -9.51 -15.65
C ALA A 107 -12.13 -9.57 -14.22
N VAL A 108 -12.55 -8.66 -13.33
CA VAL A 108 -12.15 -8.68 -11.91
C VAL A 108 -12.68 -9.92 -11.20
N PHE A 109 -13.96 -10.26 -11.39
CA PHE A 109 -14.59 -11.42 -10.75
C PHE A 109 -13.93 -12.73 -11.19
N THR A 110 -13.71 -12.89 -12.51
CA THR A 110 -13.03 -14.08 -13.06
C THR A 110 -11.61 -14.20 -12.52
N ALA A 111 -10.85 -13.10 -12.48
CA ALA A 111 -9.48 -13.14 -11.98
C ALA A 111 -9.41 -13.51 -10.49
N ILE A 112 -10.33 -13.04 -9.65
CA ILE A 112 -10.39 -13.41 -8.24
C ILE A 112 -10.77 -14.90 -8.09
N GLU A 113 -11.77 -15.37 -8.84
CA GLU A 113 -12.20 -16.77 -8.82
C GLU A 113 -11.04 -17.70 -9.21
N ASP A 114 -10.30 -17.37 -10.27
CA ASP A 114 -9.14 -18.14 -10.72
C ASP A 114 -8.03 -18.18 -9.68
N ILE A 115 -7.76 -17.07 -8.98
CA ILE A 115 -6.78 -17.01 -7.89
C ILE A 115 -7.20 -17.93 -6.75
N LEU A 116 -8.45 -17.87 -6.29
CA LEU A 116 -8.96 -18.69 -5.20
C LEU A 116 -8.97 -20.17 -5.56
N ARG A 117 -9.42 -20.50 -6.77
CA ARG A 117 -9.42 -21.86 -7.30
C ARG A 117 -7.99 -22.43 -7.42
N SER A 118 -7.07 -21.64 -7.96
CA SER A 118 -5.65 -22.00 -8.06
C SER A 118 -5.03 -22.23 -6.67
N GLY A 119 -5.29 -21.32 -5.72
CA GLY A 119 -4.80 -21.46 -4.35
C GLY A 119 -5.28 -22.73 -3.67
N ARG A 120 -6.50 -23.17 -3.94
CA ARG A 120 -7.06 -24.41 -3.37
C ARG A 120 -6.51 -25.67 -4.04
N THR A 121 -6.23 -25.64 -5.35
CA THR A 121 -5.80 -26.81 -6.11
C THR A 121 -4.28 -26.99 -6.13
N THR A 122 -3.52 -25.93 -5.86
CA THR A 122 -2.06 -26.00 -5.86
C THR A 122 -1.53 -26.70 -4.60
N ARG A 123 -0.75 -27.76 -4.79
CA ARG A 123 -0.14 -28.52 -3.69
C ARG A 123 0.80 -27.63 -2.87
N GLY A 124 0.63 -27.62 -1.56
CA GLY A 124 1.47 -26.83 -0.65
C GLY A 124 1.05 -25.36 -0.50
N VAL A 125 -0.03 -24.95 -1.13
CA VAL A 125 -0.66 -23.65 -0.93
C VAL A 125 -1.89 -23.81 -0.06
N SER A 126 -2.08 -22.92 0.92
CA SER A 126 -3.30 -22.81 1.72
C SER A 126 -3.88 -21.42 1.57
N VAL A 127 -5.20 -21.34 1.34
CA VAL A 127 -5.92 -20.07 1.35
C VAL A 127 -6.48 -19.86 2.75
N GLU A 128 -5.99 -18.82 3.43
CA GLU A 128 -6.37 -18.51 4.80
C GLU A 128 -6.87 -17.09 4.93
N GLN A 129 -7.95 -16.91 5.63
CA GLN A 129 -8.39 -15.59 6.08
C GLN A 129 -7.55 -15.14 7.27
N ARG A 130 -7.00 -13.93 7.20
CA ARG A 130 -6.24 -13.31 8.29
C ARG A 130 -6.82 -11.94 8.62
N SER A 131 -6.82 -11.57 9.89
CA SER A 131 -7.14 -10.20 10.31
C SER A 131 -5.89 -9.34 10.22
N ILE A 132 -6.05 -8.13 9.68
CA ILE A 132 -5.02 -7.10 9.63
C ILE A 132 -5.51 -5.88 10.40
N VAL A 133 -4.59 -5.12 10.99
CA VAL A 133 -4.87 -3.82 11.60
C VAL A 133 -4.52 -2.76 10.57
N VAL A 134 -5.51 -1.94 10.20
CA VAL A 134 -5.32 -0.82 9.27
C VAL A 134 -5.32 0.46 10.09
N LEU A 135 -4.28 1.28 9.92
CA LEU A 135 -4.20 2.62 10.48
C LEU A 135 -4.52 3.60 9.37
N GLU A 136 -5.66 4.25 9.48
CA GLU A 136 -6.06 5.31 8.56
C GLU A 136 -5.59 6.65 9.12
N THR A 137 -4.82 7.40 8.32
CA THR A 137 -4.48 8.79 8.63
C THR A 137 -5.39 9.71 7.85
N ASP A 138 -6.08 10.61 8.55
CA ASP A 138 -6.88 11.65 7.88
C ASP A 138 -6.00 12.42 6.90
N ARG A 139 -6.34 12.39 5.60
CA ARG A 139 -5.63 13.13 4.56
C ARG A 139 -5.56 14.64 4.83
N ARG A 140 -6.42 15.17 5.71
CA ARG A 140 -6.38 16.56 6.19
C ARG A 140 -5.29 16.82 7.21
N ALA A 141 -4.78 15.79 7.90
CA ALA A 141 -3.72 15.90 8.90
C ALA A 141 -2.31 15.69 8.33
N ALA A 142 -2.18 15.31 7.07
CA ALA A 142 -0.89 15.20 6.37
C ALA A 142 -0.42 16.58 5.88
N ALA A 143 -0.37 17.59 6.77
CA ALA A 143 0.58 18.68 6.63
C ALA A 143 1.99 18.06 6.75
N PRO A 144 2.99 18.52 5.96
CA PRO A 144 4.31 17.93 5.96
C PRO A 144 4.84 17.89 7.38
N ALA A 145 5.20 16.69 7.85
CA ALA A 145 5.87 16.52 9.13
C ALA A 145 7.11 17.43 9.09
N ARG A 146 7.05 18.54 9.83
CA ARG A 146 8.22 19.36 10.10
C ARG A 146 9.25 18.41 10.68
N THR A 147 10.27 18.14 9.91
CA THR A 147 11.50 17.51 10.38
C THR A 147 11.87 18.23 11.66
N LEU A 148 11.76 17.54 12.78
CA LEU A 148 12.35 17.98 14.04
C LEU A 148 13.84 17.99 13.79
N ALA A 149 14.34 19.13 13.31
CA ALA A 149 15.76 19.40 13.27
C ALA A 149 16.28 19.19 14.68
N ASN A 150 17.13 18.19 14.82
CA ASN A 150 17.90 17.88 16.00
C ASN A 150 18.69 19.14 16.39
N GLY A 151 18.09 19.99 17.24
CA GLY A 151 18.75 21.11 17.84
C GLY A 151 19.81 20.59 18.77
N ALA A 152 21.05 20.57 18.29
CA ALA A 152 22.22 20.32 19.11
C ALA A 152 22.16 21.24 20.34
N ALA A 153 21.92 20.69 21.49
CA ALA A 153 21.98 21.37 22.76
C ALA A 153 23.45 21.80 23.02
N LYS A 154 23.69 23.08 22.87
CA LYS A 154 24.96 23.73 23.22
C LYS A 154 25.17 23.59 24.73
N PRO A 155 26.29 23.04 25.23
CA PRO A 155 26.50 22.92 26.66
C PRO A 155 26.61 24.32 27.30
N ARG A 156 25.72 24.60 28.22
CA ARG A 156 25.84 25.80 29.06
C ARG A 156 27.08 25.68 29.95
N ARG A 157 28.00 26.60 29.77
CA ARG A 157 29.12 26.81 30.68
C ARG A 157 28.54 27.12 32.09
N SER A 158 28.93 26.32 33.07
CA SER A 158 28.71 26.57 34.49
C SER A 158 29.45 27.83 34.91
N ALA A 159 28.70 28.86 35.27
CA ALA A 159 29.25 30.03 35.96
C ALA A 159 29.50 29.67 37.43
N SER A 160 30.73 29.75 37.85
CA SER A 160 31.17 29.62 39.24
C SER A 160 30.59 30.77 40.08
N LEU A 161 29.89 30.41 41.14
CA LEU A 161 29.52 31.35 42.23
C LEU A 161 30.69 31.53 43.18
N PRO A 162 31.01 32.76 43.59
CA PRO A 162 32.02 32.98 44.59
C PRO A 162 31.50 32.65 45.99
N ALA A 163 32.29 31.93 46.76
CA ALA A 163 32.07 31.65 48.18
C ALA A 163 32.06 32.96 48.99
N ARG A 164 30.99 33.19 49.75
CA ARG A 164 30.92 34.27 50.74
C ARG A 164 31.18 33.66 52.11
N ILE A 165 32.36 33.97 52.65
CA ILE A 165 32.73 33.70 54.03
C ILE A 165 31.96 34.68 54.90
N VAL A 166 31.23 34.20 55.92
CA VAL A 166 30.73 35.00 57.01
C VAL A 166 31.23 34.37 58.31
N ASN A 167 32.11 35.10 58.94
CA ASN A 167 32.49 34.91 60.37
C ASN A 167 31.37 35.39 61.30
N GLY A 168 31.14 34.66 62.38
CA GLY A 168 30.28 35.01 63.52
C GLY A 168 30.06 33.78 64.38
#